data_054bc4d236efb12d377d57bdd4938ec6
#
_entry.id   054bc4d236efb12d377d57bdd4938ec6
#
_cell.length_a   1.000
_cell.length_b   1.000
_cell.length_c   1.000
_cell.angle_alpha   90.00
_cell.angle_beta   90.00
_cell.angle_gamma   90.00
#
_symmetry.space_group_name_H-M   'P 1'
#
loop_
_entity.id
_entity.type
_entity.pdbx_description
1 polymer ?
#
loop_
_entity_poly.entity_id
_entity_poly.type
_entity_poly.pdbx_seq_one_letter_code
_entity_poly.pdbx_strand_id
1 'polypeptide(L)'
;IILPSASTYSSISELRQSLKPAPYVVSVDPTQNFTINGPDGVQINCNANSILDSSGQPVNQAVDVTLNEYLTTDKMILGNVPTSSNGSLLVTGGSFDLKIGADNDEYSLAPWNCNCNFSVQTNPGNYLNQMQLFTGNMVNDNNGGEIVDWELNNQVETAMGTDGIFNTWGIDIG
;
A
#
# COMPACT_ATOMS: atom_id res chain seq x y z
N ILE A 1 28.51 3.03 21.37
CA ILE A 1 27.75 2.29 20.33
C ILE A 1 27.87 0.82 20.69
N ILE A 2 26.81 0.23 21.20
CA ILE A 2 26.74 -1.22 21.40
C ILE A 2 26.37 -1.78 20.03
N LEU A 3 27.35 -2.35 19.34
CA LEU A 3 27.07 -3.12 18.14
C LEU A 3 26.24 -4.35 18.56
N PRO A 4 25.14 -4.67 17.90
CA PRO A 4 24.43 -5.90 18.17
C PRO A 4 25.41 -7.06 17.96
N SER A 5 25.34 -8.05 18.85
CA SER A 5 26.17 -9.26 18.72
C SER A 5 25.95 -9.87 17.33
N ALA A 6 27.04 -10.35 16.72
CA ALA A 6 27.07 -10.86 15.37
C ALA A 6 25.88 -11.78 15.07
N SER A 7 25.10 -11.32 14.14
CA SER A 7 24.10 -11.99 13.31
C SER A 7 23.37 -13.21 13.86
N THR A 8 22.14 -12.99 14.17
CA THR A 8 21.10 -14.00 14.30
C THR A 8 20.44 -14.35 12.95
N TYR A 9 20.88 -13.76 11.83
CA TYR A 9 20.22 -13.92 10.53
C TYR A 9 21.04 -14.83 9.62
N SER A 10 20.38 -15.84 9.04
CA SER A 10 20.99 -16.79 8.11
C SER A 10 21.04 -16.30 6.68
N SER A 11 20.27 -15.25 6.36
CA SER A 11 20.16 -14.66 5.02
C SER A 11 19.82 -13.17 5.06
N ILE A 12 20.08 -12.47 3.95
CA ILE A 12 19.65 -11.08 3.74
C ILE A 12 18.12 -10.97 3.76
N SER A 13 17.43 -11.99 3.25
CA SER A 13 15.96 -12.03 3.26
C SER A 13 15.42 -12.05 4.69
N GLU A 14 16.00 -12.86 5.57
CA GLU A 14 15.63 -12.94 6.98
C GLU A 14 15.90 -11.61 7.70
N LEU A 15 17.05 -10.99 7.44
CA LEU A 15 17.35 -9.64 7.98
C LEU A 15 16.31 -8.62 7.51
N ARG A 16 16.01 -8.57 6.21
CA ARG A 16 15.01 -7.65 5.66
C ARG A 16 13.63 -7.86 6.30
N GLN A 17 13.21 -9.11 6.43
CA GLN A 17 11.93 -9.44 7.07
C GLN A 17 11.87 -8.96 8.52
N SER A 18 12.96 -9.05 9.26
CA SER A 18 13.04 -8.57 10.65
C SER A 18 13.03 -7.04 10.78
N LEU A 19 13.40 -6.33 9.72
CA LEU A 19 13.46 -4.87 9.68
C LEU A 19 12.19 -4.23 9.08
N LYS A 20 11.30 -5.03 8.48
CA LYS A 20 10.02 -4.50 7.96
C LYS A 20 9.26 -3.80 9.08
N PRO A 21 8.66 -2.64 8.81
CA PRO A 21 7.71 -2.02 9.73
C PRO A 21 6.60 -3.00 10.10
N ALA A 22 6.15 -2.96 11.35
CA ALA A 22 5.00 -3.76 11.75
C ALA A 22 3.74 -3.29 11.01
N PRO A 23 2.93 -4.19 10.48
CA PRO A 23 1.69 -3.82 9.81
C PRO A 23 0.70 -3.20 10.79
N TYR A 24 -0.08 -2.25 10.32
CA TYR A 24 -1.25 -1.75 11.04
C TYR A 24 -2.44 -2.64 10.69
N VAL A 25 -3.07 -3.23 11.71
CA VAL A 25 -4.23 -4.11 11.54
C VAL A 25 -5.43 -3.51 12.23
N VAL A 26 -6.55 -3.43 11.53
CA VAL A 26 -7.81 -2.94 12.06
C VAL A 26 -8.96 -3.82 11.58
N SER A 27 -9.89 -4.12 12.50
CA SER A 27 -11.12 -4.83 12.15
C SER A 27 -12.18 -3.84 11.72
N VAL A 28 -12.83 -4.08 10.59
CA VAL A 28 -13.91 -3.24 10.05
C VAL A 28 -15.20 -4.03 9.89
N ASP A 29 -16.33 -3.34 10.00
CA ASP A 29 -17.66 -3.87 9.66
C ASP A 29 -18.01 -3.39 8.24
N PRO A 30 -17.91 -4.24 7.21
CA PRO A 30 -18.15 -3.83 5.83
C PRO A 30 -19.64 -3.55 5.53
N THR A 31 -20.56 -3.87 6.43
CA THR A 31 -21.98 -3.54 6.25
C THR A 31 -22.28 -2.06 6.50
N GLN A 32 -21.32 -1.31 7.05
CA GLN A 32 -21.40 0.13 7.32
C GLN A 32 -20.34 0.86 6.52
N ASN A 33 -20.49 2.19 6.41
CA ASN A 33 -19.38 3.04 5.96
C ASN A 33 -18.27 2.98 7.01
N PHE A 34 -17.04 2.83 6.56
CA PHE A 34 -15.89 2.78 7.46
C PHE A 34 -14.72 3.61 6.95
N THR A 35 -13.85 3.98 7.87
CA THR A 35 -12.61 4.69 7.57
C THR A 35 -11.45 3.97 8.24
N ILE A 36 -10.40 3.73 7.47
CA ILE A 36 -9.12 3.25 7.98
C ILE A 36 -8.18 4.44 8.04
N ASN A 37 -7.65 4.72 9.24
CA ASN A 37 -6.66 5.76 9.46
C ASN A 37 -5.32 5.09 9.79
N GLY A 38 -4.43 5.06 8.82
CA GLY A 38 -3.09 4.56 9.00
C GLY A 38 -2.27 5.46 9.92
N PRO A 39 -1.32 4.88 10.67
CA PRO A 39 -0.51 5.63 11.64
C PRO A 39 0.41 6.68 11.01
N ASP A 40 0.73 6.56 9.72
CA ASP A 40 1.60 7.48 9.00
C ASP A 40 0.83 8.49 8.14
N GLY A 41 -0.50 8.37 8.08
CA GLY A 41 -1.36 9.37 7.48
C GLY A 41 -2.08 8.94 6.20
N VAL A 42 -2.02 7.67 5.81
CA VAL A 42 -2.94 7.12 4.81
C VAL A 42 -4.34 7.05 5.41
N GLN A 43 -5.32 7.62 4.73
CA GLN A 43 -6.72 7.51 5.10
C GLN A 43 -7.49 6.87 3.95
N ILE A 44 -8.20 5.78 4.23
CA ILE A 44 -9.04 5.07 3.28
C ILE A 44 -10.48 5.15 3.77
N ASN A 45 -11.36 5.71 2.95
CA ASN A 45 -12.78 5.84 3.25
C ASN A 45 -13.57 4.95 2.31
N CYS A 46 -14.36 4.05 2.85
CA CYS A 46 -15.17 3.10 2.11
C CYS A 46 -16.64 3.23 2.44
N ASN A 47 -17.47 3.08 1.42
CA ASN A 47 -18.91 2.95 1.60
C ASN A 47 -19.27 1.56 2.13
N ALA A 48 -20.47 1.43 2.68
CA ALA A 48 -21.05 0.13 3.04
C ALA A 48 -21.07 -0.81 1.82
N ASN A 49 -20.85 -2.09 2.06
CA ASN A 49 -20.82 -3.16 1.05
C ASN A 49 -19.69 -2.99 0.01
N SER A 50 -18.59 -2.36 0.39
CA SER A 50 -17.42 -2.16 -0.48
C SER A 50 -16.46 -3.34 -0.52
N ILE A 51 -16.54 -4.28 0.42
CA ILE A 51 -15.73 -5.50 0.45
C ILE A 51 -16.54 -6.64 -0.14
N LEU A 52 -15.98 -7.28 -1.17
CA LEU A 52 -16.58 -8.39 -1.90
C LEU A 52 -15.81 -9.68 -1.65
N ASP A 53 -16.53 -10.81 -1.61
CA ASP A 53 -15.94 -12.14 -1.60
C ASP A 53 -15.53 -12.60 -3.01
N SER A 54 -14.93 -13.79 -3.12
CA SER A 54 -14.52 -14.40 -4.38
C SER A 54 -15.66 -14.64 -5.39
N SER A 55 -16.92 -14.58 -4.92
CA SER A 55 -18.12 -14.67 -5.76
C SER A 55 -18.64 -13.29 -6.18
N GLY A 56 -17.97 -12.20 -5.77
CA GLY A 56 -18.39 -10.82 -6.02
C GLY A 56 -19.57 -10.37 -5.18
N GLN A 57 -19.87 -11.07 -4.06
CA GLN A 57 -20.96 -10.70 -3.16
C GLN A 57 -20.43 -9.89 -1.97
N PRO A 58 -21.19 -8.90 -1.48
CA PRO A 58 -20.80 -8.14 -0.31
C PRO A 58 -20.60 -9.03 0.91
N VAL A 59 -19.46 -8.83 1.58
CA VAL A 59 -19.14 -9.49 2.85
C VAL A 59 -19.97 -8.85 3.95
N ASN A 60 -20.58 -9.68 4.82
CA ASN A 60 -21.51 -9.24 5.86
C ASN A 60 -21.02 -9.56 7.30
N GLN A 61 -19.75 -9.89 7.44
CA GLN A 61 -19.09 -10.13 8.73
C GLN A 61 -17.90 -9.20 8.87
N ALA A 62 -17.49 -8.93 10.11
CA ALA A 62 -16.28 -8.16 10.35
C ALA A 62 -15.06 -8.85 9.72
N VAL A 63 -14.20 -8.05 9.11
CA VAL A 63 -12.94 -8.49 8.51
C VAL A 63 -11.78 -7.65 9.01
N ASP A 64 -10.63 -8.29 9.14
CA ASP A 64 -9.40 -7.57 9.45
C ASP A 64 -8.79 -7.01 8.16
N VAL A 65 -8.38 -5.75 8.24
CA VAL A 65 -7.66 -5.07 7.17
C VAL A 65 -6.26 -4.75 7.66
N THR A 66 -5.28 -5.18 6.89
CA THR A 66 -3.85 -4.93 7.14
C THR A 66 -3.37 -3.83 6.22
N LEU A 67 -2.80 -2.78 6.78
CA LEU A 67 -2.23 -1.64 6.05
C LEU A 67 -0.74 -1.53 6.35
N ASN A 68 0.09 -1.50 5.32
CA ASN A 68 1.50 -1.15 5.40
C ASN A 68 1.72 0.18 4.68
N GLU A 69 2.31 1.15 5.38
CA GLU A 69 2.56 2.48 4.84
C GLU A 69 4.05 2.69 4.60
N TYR A 70 4.41 3.08 3.39
CA TYR A 70 5.77 3.35 2.95
C TYR A 70 5.86 4.79 2.42
N LEU A 71 5.55 5.77 3.30
CA LEU A 71 5.46 7.17 2.93
C LEU A 71 6.80 7.90 2.99
N THR A 72 7.84 7.28 3.56
CA THR A 72 9.18 7.85 3.68
C THR A 72 10.23 6.92 3.05
N THR A 73 11.35 7.48 2.62
CA THR A 73 12.43 6.73 1.95
C THR A 73 12.97 5.59 2.81
N ASP A 74 13.14 5.80 4.10
CA ASP A 74 13.60 4.77 5.04
C ASP A 74 12.61 3.60 5.14
N LYS A 75 11.31 3.87 5.22
CA LYS A 75 10.27 2.83 5.21
C LYS A 75 10.22 2.06 3.90
N MET A 76 10.38 2.74 2.76
CA MET A 76 10.48 2.07 1.45
C MET A 76 11.69 1.13 1.39
N ILE A 77 12.85 1.57 1.89
CA ILE A 77 14.06 0.74 1.94
C ILE A 77 13.84 -0.48 2.85
N LEU A 78 13.32 -0.27 4.06
CA LEU A 78 13.05 -1.34 5.03
C LEU A 78 11.96 -2.30 4.55
N GLY A 79 10.94 -1.77 3.87
CA GLY A 79 9.86 -2.56 3.27
C GLY A 79 10.26 -3.33 2.00
N ASN A 80 11.46 -3.06 1.46
CA ASN A 80 11.90 -3.56 0.16
C ASN A 80 10.95 -3.16 -0.99
N VAL A 81 10.47 -1.91 -0.94
CA VAL A 81 9.58 -1.34 -1.95
C VAL A 81 10.42 -0.47 -2.89
N PRO A 82 10.87 -0.98 -4.04
CA PRO A 82 11.67 -0.21 -4.99
C PRO A 82 10.80 0.86 -5.67
N THR A 83 11.43 1.95 -6.09
CA THR A 83 10.80 3.03 -6.84
C THR A 83 11.18 2.92 -8.31
N SER A 84 10.75 1.84 -8.96
CA SER A 84 11.04 1.59 -10.37
C SER A 84 9.84 0.98 -11.09
N SER A 85 9.72 1.30 -12.37
CA SER A 85 8.71 0.77 -13.28
C SER A 85 9.40 0.40 -14.60
N ASN A 86 9.30 -0.85 -15.03
CA ASN A 86 9.92 -1.33 -16.26
C ASN A 86 11.41 -0.92 -16.40
N GLY A 87 12.16 -0.97 -15.30
CA GLY A 87 13.58 -0.59 -15.26
C GLY A 87 13.85 0.91 -15.23
N SER A 88 12.85 1.76 -15.21
CA SER A 88 12.97 3.21 -15.07
C SER A 88 12.73 3.63 -13.62
N LEU A 89 13.49 4.61 -13.13
CA LEU A 89 13.29 5.17 -11.80
C LEU A 89 12.05 6.06 -11.75
N LEU A 90 11.27 5.90 -10.70
CA LEU A 90 10.12 6.75 -10.39
C LEU A 90 10.47 7.78 -9.31
N VAL A 91 9.96 8.99 -9.45
CA VAL A 91 9.86 9.95 -8.35
C VAL A 91 8.58 9.66 -7.60
N THR A 92 8.71 9.19 -6.37
CA THR A 92 7.55 8.75 -5.58
C THR A 92 7.14 9.75 -4.51
N GLY A 93 5.84 9.86 -4.27
CA GLY A 93 5.26 10.59 -3.15
C GLY A 93 4.97 9.70 -1.93
N GLY A 94 5.10 8.39 -2.10
CA GLY A 94 4.78 7.39 -1.11
C GLY A 94 4.09 6.19 -1.75
N SER A 95 3.98 5.12 -0.99
CA SER A 95 3.20 3.94 -1.36
C SER A 95 2.58 3.31 -0.12
N PHE A 96 1.58 2.50 -0.31
CA PHE A 96 1.00 1.66 0.73
C PHE A 96 0.56 0.31 0.14
N ASP A 97 0.46 -0.68 1.00
CA ASP A 97 -0.05 -2.00 0.69
C ASP A 97 -1.26 -2.28 1.58
N LEU A 98 -2.36 -2.70 0.97
CA LEU A 98 -3.61 -2.98 1.64
C LEU A 98 -3.99 -4.43 1.40
N LYS A 99 -4.22 -5.16 2.48
CA LYS A 99 -4.68 -6.54 2.43
C LYS A 99 -5.95 -6.68 3.26
N ILE A 100 -6.93 -7.38 2.72
CA ILE A 100 -8.22 -7.63 3.38
C ILE A 100 -8.32 -9.12 3.71
N GLY A 101 -8.62 -9.42 4.98
CA GLY A 101 -8.75 -10.78 5.48
C GLY A 101 -7.41 -11.50 5.71
N ALA A 102 -7.47 -12.81 5.93
CA ALA A 102 -6.31 -13.68 6.14
C ALA A 102 -5.67 -14.11 4.80
N ASP A 103 -4.53 -14.82 4.87
CA ASP A 103 -3.74 -15.18 3.67
C ASP A 103 -4.47 -16.02 2.62
N ASN A 104 -5.56 -16.69 3.00
CA ASN A 104 -6.33 -17.54 2.10
C ASN A 104 -7.71 -16.94 1.73
N ASP A 105 -7.99 -15.72 2.18
CA ASP A 105 -9.25 -15.05 1.87
C ASP A 105 -9.08 -14.30 0.54
N GLU A 106 -10.00 -14.53 -0.39
CA GLU A 106 -10.05 -13.85 -1.68
C GLU A 106 -11.07 -12.70 -1.61
N TYR A 107 -10.74 -11.66 -0.87
CA TYR A 107 -11.55 -10.44 -0.80
C TYR A 107 -11.02 -9.38 -1.75
N SER A 108 -11.92 -8.60 -2.32
CA SER A 108 -11.62 -7.45 -3.17
C SER A 108 -12.42 -6.23 -2.76
N LEU A 109 -12.02 -5.06 -3.24
CA LEU A 109 -12.83 -3.84 -3.10
C LEU A 109 -13.75 -3.68 -4.31
N ALA A 110 -15.02 -3.35 -4.03
CA ALA A 110 -15.94 -2.98 -5.08
C ALA A 110 -15.45 -1.69 -5.78
N PRO A 111 -15.36 -1.66 -7.11
CA PRO A 111 -14.87 -0.50 -7.85
C PRO A 111 -15.62 0.79 -7.44
N TRP A 112 -14.88 1.89 -7.27
CA TRP A 112 -15.42 3.24 -6.95
C TRP A 112 -16.10 3.39 -5.59
N ASN A 113 -16.09 2.37 -4.73
CA ASN A 113 -16.71 2.43 -3.40
C ASN A 113 -15.75 2.87 -2.30
N CYS A 114 -14.45 2.94 -2.60
CA CYS A 114 -13.45 3.45 -1.68
C CYS A 114 -12.64 4.58 -2.32
N ASN A 115 -12.18 5.49 -1.48
CA ASN A 115 -11.17 6.47 -1.85
C ASN A 115 -10.02 6.47 -0.84
N CYS A 116 -8.85 6.89 -1.30
CA CYS A 116 -7.67 7.04 -0.44
C CYS A 116 -7.13 8.45 -0.54
N ASN A 117 -6.63 8.95 0.58
CA ASN A 117 -5.84 10.17 0.61
C ASN A 117 -4.63 9.98 1.53
N PHE A 118 -3.54 10.65 1.22
CA PHE A 118 -2.35 10.73 2.07
C PHE A 118 -1.53 11.97 1.73
N SER A 119 -0.82 12.48 2.73
CA SER A 119 0.13 13.58 2.52
C SER A 119 1.42 13.05 1.93
N VAL A 120 1.88 13.67 0.83
CA VAL A 120 3.16 13.35 0.23
C VAL A 120 4.28 13.76 1.18
N GLN A 121 4.94 12.79 1.79
CA GLN A 121 6.02 13.00 2.79
C GLN A 121 7.37 13.25 2.12
N THR A 122 7.59 12.69 0.95
CA THR A 122 8.78 12.97 0.14
C THR A 122 8.58 14.28 -0.59
N ASN A 123 9.65 15.06 -0.76
CA ASN A 123 9.57 16.30 -1.53
C ASN A 123 9.88 16.01 -3.01
N PRO A 124 8.90 15.75 -3.87
CA PRO A 124 9.11 15.50 -5.29
C PRO A 124 9.46 16.78 -6.08
N GLY A 125 9.60 17.91 -5.38
CA GLY A 125 9.97 19.18 -6.00
C GLY A 125 8.93 19.65 -7.03
N ASN A 126 9.41 19.93 -8.26
CA ASN A 126 8.55 20.43 -9.35
C ASN A 126 7.63 19.36 -9.98
N TYR A 127 7.70 18.10 -9.54
CA TYR A 127 6.91 17.00 -10.10
C TYR A 127 5.57 16.79 -9.40
N LEU A 128 5.27 17.54 -8.33
CA LEU A 128 4.07 17.36 -7.52
C LEU A 128 2.77 17.35 -8.36
N ASN A 129 2.67 18.24 -9.33
CA ASN A 129 1.51 18.36 -10.23
C ASN A 129 1.49 17.33 -11.37
N GLN A 130 2.48 16.45 -11.44
CA GLN A 130 2.59 15.38 -12.45
C GLN A 130 2.49 13.99 -11.81
N MET A 131 2.20 13.94 -10.51
CA MET A 131 2.05 12.67 -9.80
C MET A 131 0.87 11.87 -10.35
N GLN A 132 1.11 10.59 -10.56
CA GLN A 132 0.12 9.63 -11.03
C GLN A 132 0.09 8.43 -10.08
N LEU A 133 -1.00 7.67 -10.12
CA LEU A 133 -1.10 6.43 -9.35
C LEU A 133 -0.46 5.29 -10.13
N PHE A 134 0.28 4.46 -9.42
CA PHE A 134 0.82 3.20 -9.90
C PHE A 134 0.30 2.05 -9.04
N THR A 135 0.02 0.93 -9.66
CA THR A 135 -0.28 -0.34 -8.98
C THR A 135 0.98 -1.18 -8.92
N GLY A 136 1.28 -1.74 -7.76
CA GLY A 136 2.45 -2.60 -7.56
C GLY A 136 2.10 -4.06 -7.85
N ASN A 137 2.83 -4.67 -8.77
CA ASN A 137 2.71 -6.09 -9.08
C ASN A 137 3.92 -6.84 -8.50
N MET A 138 3.66 -7.94 -7.76
CA MET A 138 4.74 -8.79 -7.27
C MET A 138 5.35 -9.58 -8.43
N VAL A 139 6.64 -9.39 -8.68
CA VAL A 139 7.38 -10.10 -9.73
C VAL A 139 8.60 -10.79 -9.13
N ASN A 140 8.99 -11.92 -9.71
CA ASN A 140 10.21 -12.60 -9.30
C ASN A 140 11.43 -11.81 -9.75
N ASP A 141 12.35 -11.54 -8.83
CA ASP A 141 13.67 -11.05 -9.18
C ASP A 141 14.53 -12.20 -9.79
N ASN A 142 15.59 -11.84 -10.51
CA ASN A 142 16.48 -12.84 -11.14
C ASN A 142 17.31 -13.63 -10.12
N ASN A 143 17.16 -13.37 -8.81
CA ASN A 143 17.89 -14.00 -7.71
C ASN A 143 17.00 -14.90 -6.85
N GLY A 144 15.76 -15.16 -7.28
CA GLY A 144 14.78 -16.00 -6.57
C GLY A 144 14.06 -15.30 -5.42
N GLY A 145 14.11 -13.97 -5.38
CA GLY A 145 13.29 -13.14 -4.50
C GLY A 145 12.08 -12.56 -5.24
N GLU A 146 11.21 -11.91 -4.48
CA GLU A 146 10.08 -11.13 -5.02
C GLU A 146 10.36 -9.64 -4.81
N ILE A 147 10.05 -8.86 -5.84
CA ILE A 147 10.09 -7.39 -5.82
C ILE A 147 8.79 -6.84 -6.37
N VAL A 148 8.47 -5.61 -6.00
CA VAL A 148 7.36 -4.88 -6.59
C VAL A 148 7.81 -4.22 -7.89
N ASP A 149 7.14 -4.48 -9.00
CA ASP A 149 7.22 -3.68 -10.23
C ASP A 149 5.96 -2.82 -10.34
N TRP A 150 6.15 -1.54 -10.63
CA TRP A 150 5.09 -0.56 -10.61
C TRP A 150 4.55 -0.33 -12.02
N GLU A 151 3.25 -0.47 -12.20
CA GLU A 151 2.55 -0.20 -13.44
C GLU A 151 1.61 1.00 -13.30
N LEU A 152 1.62 1.89 -14.32
CA LEU A 152 0.75 3.07 -14.31
C LEU A 152 -0.73 2.65 -14.31
N ASN A 153 -1.46 3.07 -13.28
CA ASN A 153 -2.88 2.81 -13.18
C ASN A 153 -3.67 3.96 -13.82
N ASN A 154 -4.22 3.69 -15.01
CA ASN A 154 -5.03 4.64 -15.76
C ASN A 154 -6.53 4.53 -15.47
N GLN A 155 -6.94 3.62 -14.60
CA GLN A 155 -8.35 3.35 -14.28
C GLN A 155 -8.86 4.11 -13.07
N VAL A 156 -7.96 4.73 -12.31
CA VAL A 156 -8.27 5.44 -11.08
C VAL A 156 -8.14 6.93 -11.29
N GLU A 157 -9.14 7.68 -10.88
CA GLU A 157 -9.06 9.15 -10.86
C GLU A 157 -8.19 9.61 -9.70
N THR A 158 -7.24 10.48 -10.00
CA THR A 158 -6.32 11.04 -9.01
C THR A 158 -6.27 12.54 -9.08
N ALA A 159 -6.09 13.19 -7.93
CA ALA A 159 -5.83 14.61 -7.86
C ALA A 159 -4.84 14.93 -6.73
N MET A 160 -3.87 15.78 -7.05
CA MET A 160 -2.99 16.38 -6.05
C MET A 160 -3.59 17.72 -5.62
N GLY A 161 -3.91 17.85 -4.34
CA GLY A 161 -4.31 19.13 -3.76
C GLY A 161 -3.14 20.11 -3.66
N THR A 162 -3.45 21.40 -3.62
CA THR A 162 -2.43 22.46 -3.42
C THR A 162 -1.80 22.43 -2.03
N ASP A 163 -2.40 21.70 -1.10
CA ASP A 163 -1.93 21.42 0.26
C ASP A 163 -0.92 20.24 0.34
N GLY A 164 -0.63 19.59 -0.79
CA GLY A 164 0.26 18.42 -0.86
C GLY A 164 -0.43 17.12 -0.49
N ILE A 165 -1.76 17.10 -0.38
CA ILE A 165 -2.53 15.88 -0.17
C ILE A 165 -2.85 15.24 -1.52
N PHE A 166 -2.47 13.97 -1.65
CA PHE A 166 -2.82 13.16 -2.80
C PHE A 166 -4.14 12.44 -2.53
N ASN A 167 -5.10 12.62 -3.41
CA ASN A 167 -6.41 11.98 -3.35
C ASN A 167 -6.57 11.04 -4.53
N THR A 168 -7.10 9.86 -4.31
CA THR A 168 -7.47 8.90 -5.33
C THR A 168 -8.88 8.40 -5.09
N TRP A 169 -9.65 8.25 -6.16
CA TRP A 169 -10.99 7.68 -6.16
C TRP A 169 -10.99 6.37 -6.92
N GLY A 170 -11.71 5.39 -6.37
CA GLY A 170 -11.84 4.08 -7.00
C GLY A 170 -10.60 3.21 -6.80
N ILE A 171 -10.18 3.01 -5.56
CA ILE A 171 -9.09 2.06 -5.25
C ILE A 171 -9.55 0.68 -5.69
N ASP A 172 -8.77 0.06 -6.55
CA ASP A 172 -8.88 -1.34 -6.92
C ASP A 172 -7.67 -2.07 -6.32
N ILE A 173 -7.94 -3.01 -5.45
CA ILE A 173 -6.97 -3.99 -4.96
C ILE A 173 -7.42 -5.34 -5.54
N GLY A 174 -7.04 -5.57 -6.78
CA GLY A 174 -7.36 -6.80 -7.50
C GLY A 174 -6.71 -8.03 -6.91
#